data_501e746fa3aa271269a3fe3dcfbda865
#
_entry.id   501e746fa3aa271269a3fe3dcfbda865
#
_cell.length_a   1.000
_cell.length_b   1.000
_cell.length_c   1.000
_cell.angle_alpha   90.00
_cell.angle_beta   90.00
_cell.angle_gamma   90.00
#
_symmetry.space_group_name_H-M   'P 1'
#
loop_
_entity.id
_entity.type
_entity.pdbx_description
1 polymer ?
#
loop_
_entity_poly.entity_id
_entity_poly.type
_entity_poly.pdbx_seq_one_letter_code
_entity_poly.pdbx_strand_id
1 'polypeptide(L)'
;MDNIGMSWETSHGTFELDMQTIKWITDNAKMSMYNDKRSYVYNKAFAEYFKAVRDLKNNSMQIPDYDKSQMMFNRIRTWAETRGLYEKGNVMVQYVKLQEEAGELAKALLKDDQPEVIDAIGDMVVVLTNLAHQRGVYIETCVQSAYEVINKRTGKMINGTFVKDEN
;
A
#
# COMPACT_ATOMS: atom_id res chain seq x y z
N MET A 1 31.52 7.35 1.75
CA MET A 1 30.13 6.82 1.93
C MET A 1 29.35 7.31 0.74
N ASP A 2 29.20 6.44 -0.22
CA ASP A 2 28.65 6.78 -1.53
C ASP A 2 27.14 7.04 -1.36
N ASN A 3 26.73 8.27 -1.64
CA ASN A 3 25.33 8.64 -1.76
C ASN A 3 24.80 7.93 -3.03
N ILE A 4 24.23 6.75 -2.86
CA ILE A 4 23.58 6.02 -3.96
C ILE A 4 22.31 6.80 -4.29
N GLY A 5 22.42 7.72 -5.24
CA GLY A 5 21.32 8.45 -5.84
C GLY A 5 20.73 7.64 -6.99
N MET A 6 19.52 7.96 -7.40
CA MET A 6 18.94 7.48 -8.65
C MET A 6 19.37 8.40 -9.78
N SER A 7 19.99 7.86 -10.84
CA SER A 7 20.24 8.57 -12.07
C SER A 7 19.43 7.97 -13.24
N TRP A 8 18.91 8.81 -14.13
CA TRP A 8 18.26 8.38 -15.35
C TRP A 8 18.54 9.36 -16.49
N GLU A 9 18.67 8.82 -17.68
CA GLU A 9 18.83 9.61 -18.90
C GLU A 9 17.48 9.89 -19.56
N THR A 10 17.27 11.12 -19.95
CA THR A 10 16.12 11.55 -20.75
C THR A 10 16.61 12.19 -22.03
N SER A 11 15.70 12.42 -22.99
CA SER A 11 15.99 13.21 -24.20
C SER A 11 16.47 14.65 -23.92
N HIS A 12 16.46 15.10 -22.66
CA HIS A 12 16.84 16.43 -22.21
C HIS A 12 18.06 16.43 -21.27
N GLY A 13 18.72 15.30 -21.08
CA GLY A 13 19.92 15.14 -20.25
C GLY A 13 19.79 14.07 -19.15
N THR A 14 20.86 13.89 -18.41
CA THR A 14 20.92 13.00 -17.24
C THR A 14 20.40 13.73 -16.02
N PHE A 15 19.45 13.12 -15.31
CA PHE A 15 18.98 13.61 -14.03
C PHE A 15 19.48 12.70 -12.91
N GLU A 16 20.09 13.31 -11.91
CA GLU A 16 20.51 12.63 -10.68
C GLU A 16 19.66 13.15 -9.52
N LEU A 17 19.03 12.25 -8.79
CA LEU A 17 18.37 12.55 -7.52
C LEU A 17 19.16 11.90 -6.41
N ASP A 18 19.71 12.72 -5.51
CA ASP A 18 20.30 12.23 -4.29
C ASP A 18 19.21 11.78 -3.28
N MET A 19 19.62 10.98 -2.30
CA MET A 19 18.71 10.47 -1.27
C MET A 19 18.08 11.59 -0.41
N GLN A 20 18.73 12.75 -0.28
CA GLN A 20 18.17 13.89 0.43
C GLN A 20 17.02 14.52 -0.36
N THR A 21 17.17 14.64 -1.67
CA THR A 21 16.13 15.15 -2.57
C THR A 21 14.94 14.20 -2.64
N ILE A 22 15.18 12.89 -2.70
CA ILE A 22 14.12 11.86 -2.65
C ILE A 22 13.35 11.94 -1.32
N LYS A 23 14.07 12.04 -0.20
CA LYS A 23 13.47 12.20 1.12
C LYS A 23 12.69 13.51 1.23
N TRP A 24 13.24 14.61 0.75
CA TRP A 24 12.56 15.91 0.73
C TRP A 24 11.28 15.87 -0.10
N ILE A 25 11.31 15.25 -1.30
CA ILE A 25 10.12 15.05 -2.15
C ILE A 25 9.09 14.21 -1.40
N THR A 26 9.49 13.12 -0.76
CA THR A 26 8.59 12.22 -0.03
C THR A 26 7.95 12.91 1.18
N ASP A 27 8.74 13.68 1.94
CA ASP A 27 8.28 14.38 3.14
C ASP A 27 7.36 15.57 2.79
N ASN A 28 7.61 16.24 1.65
CA ASN A 28 6.83 17.39 1.21
C ASN A 28 5.64 17.02 0.30
N ALA A 29 5.63 15.85 -0.32
CA ALA A 29 4.47 15.33 -1.05
C ALA A 29 3.23 15.22 -0.13
N LYS A 30 3.43 14.93 1.16
CA LYS A 30 2.36 14.95 2.18
C LYS A 30 1.75 16.34 2.42
N MET A 31 2.50 17.41 2.17
CA MET A 31 2.03 18.80 2.41
C MET A 31 1.38 19.45 1.19
N SER A 32 1.55 18.93 -0.01
CA SER A 32 1.11 19.59 -1.24
C SER A 32 -0.29 19.20 -1.71
N MET A 33 -0.96 18.26 -1.07
CA MET A 33 -2.35 17.89 -1.40
C MET A 33 -3.35 19.05 -1.22
N TYR A 34 -2.93 20.15 -0.62
CA TYR A 34 -3.81 21.29 -0.27
C TYR A 34 -3.49 22.61 -0.97
N ASN A 35 -2.59 22.67 -1.97
CA ASN A 35 -2.23 23.96 -2.58
C ASN A 35 -1.97 23.87 -4.09
N ASP A 36 -2.93 24.40 -4.90
CA ASP A 36 -3.05 24.29 -6.36
C ASP A 36 -1.81 24.59 -7.21
N LYS A 37 -0.96 25.53 -6.80
CA LYS A 37 0.23 25.91 -7.58
C LYS A 37 1.42 24.97 -7.38
N ARG A 38 1.51 24.29 -6.24
CA ARG A 38 2.54 23.28 -5.96
C ARG A 38 2.17 21.93 -6.56
N SER A 39 0.88 21.62 -6.68
CA SER A 39 0.34 20.43 -7.31
C SER A 39 0.86 20.20 -8.74
N TYR A 40 1.00 21.27 -9.55
CA TYR A 40 1.48 21.14 -10.93
C TYR A 40 2.94 20.67 -11.02
N VAL A 41 3.82 21.21 -10.18
CA VAL A 41 5.25 20.82 -10.16
C VAL A 41 5.40 19.38 -9.66
N TYR A 42 4.62 18.98 -8.65
CA TYR A 42 4.61 17.62 -8.13
C TYR A 42 4.01 16.63 -9.12
N ASN A 43 2.92 16.98 -9.80
CA ASN A 43 2.32 16.10 -10.82
C ASN A 43 3.29 15.88 -11.99
N LYS A 44 4.09 16.87 -12.36
CA LYS A 44 5.12 16.73 -13.39
C LYS A 44 6.26 15.83 -12.91
N ALA A 45 6.79 16.05 -11.70
CA ALA A 45 7.84 15.21 -11.11
C ALA A 45 7.37 13.76 -10.88
N PHE A 46 6.12 13.56 -10.43
CA PHE A 46 5.52 12.23 -10.33
C PHE A 46 5.31 11.58 -11.70
N ALA A 47 4.85 12.31 -12.69
CA ALA A 47 4.69 11.78 -14.04
C ALA A 47 6.03 11.36 -14.66
N GLU A 48 7.09 12.11 -14.42
CA GLU A 48 8.43 11.78 -14.87
C GLU A 48 9.05 10.63 -14.07
N TYR A 49 8.83 10.55 -12.76
CA TYR A 49 9.18 9.40 -11.93
C TYR A 49 8.48 8.12 -12.42
N PHE A 50 7.17 8.15 -12.64
CA PHE A 50 6.44 6.99 -13.17
C PHE A 50 6.84 6.63 -14.60
N LYS A 51 7.24 7.61 -15.42
CA LYS A 51 7.79 7.35 -16.74
C LYS A 51 9.15 6.67 -16.64
N ALA A 52 10.05 7.16 -15.78
CA ALA A 52 11.35 6.56 -15.52
C ALA A 52 11.23 5.13 -14.96
N VAL A 53 10.34 4.89 -14.00
CA VAL A 53 10.04 3.55 -13.46
C VAL A 53 9.48 2.62 -14.54
N ARG A 54 8.64 3.12 -15.43
CA ARG A 54 8.12 2.34 -16.57
C ARG A 54 9.21 2.02 -17.58
N ASP A 55 10.10 2.96 -17.87
CA ASP A 55 11.19 2.79 -18.82
C ASP A 55 12.27 1.84 -18.26
N LEU A 56 12.53 1.88 -16.94
CA LEU A 56 13.35 0.88 -16.22
C LEU A 56 12.71 -0.52 -16.27
N LYS A 57 11.39 -0.61 -16.22
CA LYS A 57 10.65 -1.88 -16.33
C LYS A 57 10.77 -2.51 -17.73
N ASN A 58 10.82 -1.68 -18.77
CA ASN A 58 11.04 -2.13 -20.14
C ASN A 58 12.49 -2.57 -20.38
N ASN A 59 13.44 -2.14 -19.55
CA ASN A 59 14.87 -2.48 -19.61
C ASN A 59 15.29 -3.60 -18.64
N SER A 60 14.41 -4.57 -18.37
CA SER A 60 14.71 -5.83 -17.64
C SER A 60 15.19 -5.71 -16.18
N MET A 61 15.02 -4.57 -15.52
CA MET A 61 15.20 -4.52 -14.08
C MET A 61 13.90 -4.98 -13.38
N GLN A 62 13.92 -6.14 -12.74
CA GLN A 62 12.80 -6.62 -11.93
C GLN A 62 12.61 -5.65 -10.76
N ILE A 63 11.47 -4.94 -10.75
CA ILE A 63 11.02 -4.20 -9.57
C ILE A 63 10.84 -5.23 -8.46
N PRO A 64 11.45 -5.04 -7.26
CA PRO A 64 11.24 -5.95 -6.15
C PRO A 64 9.74 -6.15 -5.86
N ASP A 65 9.34 -7.35 -5.48
CA ASP A 65 7.92 -7.67 -5.21
C ASP A 65 7.28 -6.76 -4.14
N TYR A 66 8.12 -6.19 -3.26
CA TYR A 66 7.72 -5.18 -2.28
C TYR A 66 7.11 -3.92 -2.95
N ASP A 67 7.66 -3.48 -4.07
CA ASP A 67 7.19 -2.26 -4.76
C ASP A 67 5.82 -2.48 -5.44
N LYS A 68 5.53 -3.70 -5.89
CA LYS A 68 4.23 -4.03 -6.50
C LYS A 68 3.07 -3.98 -5.50
N SER A 69 3.30 -4.45 -4.26
CA SER A 69 2.27 -4.41 -3.22
C SER A 69 1.98 -2.99 -2.76
N GLN A 70 3.01 -2.16 -2.59
CA GLN A 70 2.88 -0.74 -2.29
C GLN A 70 2.08 -0.01 -3.36
N MET A 71 2.36 -0.28 -4.64
CA MET A 71 1.61 0.28 -5.77
C MET A 71 0.13 -0.14 -5.75
N MET A 72 -0.19 -1.38 -5.36
CA MET A 72 -1.56 -1.86 -5.29
C MET A 72 -2.36 -1.13 -4.20
N PHE A 73 -1.83 -0.98 -2.99
CA PHE A 73 -2.50 -0.23 -1.93
C PHE A 73 -2.70 1.25 -2.29
N ASN A 74 -1.75 1.87 -2.99
CA ASN A 74 -1.93 3.22 -3.51
C ASN A 74 -3.06 3.31 -4.53
N ARG A 75 -3.21 2.33 -5.43
CA ARG A 75 -4.32 2.27 -6.40
C ARG A 75 -5.67 2.12 -5.70
N ILE A 76 -5.76 1.32 -4.64
CA ILE A 76 -6.97 1.17 -3.82
C ILE A 76 -7.35 2.52 -3.20
N ARG A 77 -6.38 3.22 -2.59
CA ARG A 77 -6.61 4.54 -1.99
C ARG A 77 -7.08 5.57 -3.01
N THR A 78 -6.44 5.65 -4.16
CA THR A 78 -6.85 6.56 -5.25
C THR A 78 -8.26 6.23 -5.75
N TRP A 79 -8.57 4.94 -5.91
CA TRP A 79 -9.92 4.49 -6.29
C TRP A 79 -10.99 4.94 -5.27
N ALA A 80 -10.70 4.79 -3.99
CA ALA A 80 -11.62 5.18 -2.91
C ALA A 80 -11.79 6.70 -2.82
N GLU A 81 -10.71 7.46 -2.95
CA GLU A 81 -10.71 8.91 -2.94
C GLU A 81 -11.53 9.49 -4.10
N THR A 82 -11.34 9.00 -5.33
CA THR A 82 -12.09 9.45 -6.50
C THR A 82 -13.59 9.18 -6.41
N ARG A 83 -14.01 8.27 -5.53
CA ARG A 83 -15.42 7.96 -5.23
C ARG A 83 -15.96 8.69 -4.00
N GLY A 84 -15.15 9.54 -3.39
CA GLY A 84 -15.53 10.32 -2.22
C GLY A 84 -15.66 9.49 -0.92
N LEU A 85 -15.08 8.29 -0.90
CA LEU A 85 -15.18 7.39 0.26
C LEU A 85 -14.49 7.98 1.50
N TYR A 86 -13.45 8.77 1.32
CA TYR A 86 -12.75 9.40 2.43
C TYR A 86 -13.41 10.71 2.88
N GLU A 87 -14.07 11.40 1.97
CA GLU A 87 -14.81 12.64 2.28
C GLU A 87 -16.17 12.37 2.94
N LYS A 88 -16.91 11.39 2.40
CA LYS A 88 -18.31 11.12 2.76
C LYS A 88 -18.51 9.80 3.53
N GLY A 89 -17.48 8.95 3.56
CA GLY A 89 -17.54 7.64 4.20
C GLY A 89 -17.46 7.73 5.72
N ASN A 90 -17.87 6.65 6.38
CA ASN A 90 -17.87 6.51 7.81
C ASN A 90 -17.10 5.26 8.22
N VAL A 91 -16.18 5.40 9.18
CA VAL A 91 -15.31 4.31 9.69
C VAL A 91 -16.14 3.12 10.21
N MET A 92 -17.27 3.39 10.89
CA MET A 92 -18.14 2.31 11.40
C MET A 92 -18.82 1.56 10.28
N VAL A 93 -19.20 2.26 9.21
CA VAL A 93 -19.77 1.62 7.99
C VAL A 93 -18.71 0.75 7.30
N GLN A 94 -17.46 1.21 7.24
CA GLN A 94 -16.36 0.39 6.73
C GLN A 94 -16.13 -0.86 7.60
N TYR A 95 -16.25 -0.74 8.91
CA TYR A 95 -16.17 -1.91 9.79
C TYR A 95 -17.31 -2.90 9.57
N VAL A 96 -18.55 -2.41 9.39
CA VAL A 96 -19.70 -3.28 9.06
C VAL A 96 -19.46 -3.98 7.71
N LYS A 97 -18.93 -3.26 6.72
CA LYS A 97 -18.56 -3.86 5.41
C LYS A 97 -17.52 -4.96 5.57
N LEU A 98 -16.50 -4.78 6.44
CA LEU A 98 -15.53 -5.83 6.74
C LEU A 98 -16.18 -7.11 7.30
N GLN A 99 -17.23 -6.97 8.13
CA GLN A 99 -17.96 -8.13 8.67
C GLN A 99 -18.79 -8.84 7.59
N GLU A 100 -19.32 -8.09 6.65
CA GLU A 100 -20.00 -8.63 5.47
C GLU A 100 -19.04 -9.51 4.63
N GLU A 101 -17.87 -8.97 4.25
CA GLU A 101 -16.84 -9.71 3.50
C GLU A 101 -16.32 -10.94 4.28
N ALA A 102 -16.18 -10.83 5.61
CA ALA A 102 -15.82 -11.97 6.45
C ALA A 102 -16.91 -13.07 6.44
N GLY A 103 -18.17 -12.69 6.37
CA GLY A 103 -19.29 -13.63 6.21
C GLY A 103 -19.27 -14.31 4.83
N GLU A 104 -18.95 -13.58 3.79
CA GLU A 104 -18.82 -14.13 2.43
C GLU A 104 -17.65 -15.13 2.35
N LEU A 105 -16.50 -14.78 2.95
CA LEU A 105 -15.36 -15.69 3.07
C LEU A 105 -15.75 -16.99 3.80
N ALA A 106 -16.46 -16.90 4.92
CA ALA A 106 -16.91 -18.07 5.67
C ALA A 106 -17.82 -18.95 4.81
N LYS A 107 -18.75 -18.37 4.06
CA LYS A 107 -19.64 -19.09 3.14
C LYS A 107 -18.88 -19.76 2.00
N ALA A 108 -17.88 -19.07 1.41
CA ALA A 108 -17.04 -19.60 0.34
C ALA A 108 -16.22 -20.80 0.82
N LEU A 109 -15.62 -20.71 2.01
CA LEU A 109 -14.86 -21.79 2.63
C LEU A 109 -15.73 -23.03 2.93
N LEU A 110 -16.97 -22.82 3.41
CA LEU A 110 -17.90 -23.92 3.66
C LEU A 110 -18.34 -24.66 2.39
N LYS A 111 -18.29 -23.97 1.25
CA LYS A 111 -18.66 -24.52 -0.07
C LYS A 111 -17.47 -25.04 -0.87
N ASP A 112 -16.26 -24.87 -0.36
CA ASP A 112 -15.00 -25.12 -1.10
C ASP A 112 -14.94 -24.37 -2.44
N ASP A 113 -15.46 -23.12 -2.46
CA ASP A 113 -15.54 -22.26 -3.64
C ASP A 113 -14.29 -21.37 -3.71
N GLN A 114 -13.25 -21.87 -4.35
CA GLN A 114 -11.96 -21.19 -4.42
C GLN A 114 -12.00 -19.80 -5.10
N PRO A 115 -12.73 -19.56 -6.21
CA PRO A 115 -12.91 -18.24 -6.77
C PRO A 115 -13.49 -17.22 -5.76
N GLU A 116 -14.55 -17.60 -5.06
CA GLU A 116 -15.19 -16.75 -4.05
C GLU A 116 -14.29 -16.52 -2.82
N VAL A 117 -13.46 -17.50 -2.45
CA VAL A 117 -12.45 -17.33 -1.38
C VAL A 117 -11.44 -16.25 -1.76
N ILE A 118 -10.95 -16.24 -3.02
CA ILE A 118 -10.01 -15.25 -3.51
C ILE A 118 -10.63 -13.85 -3.49
N ASP A 119 -11.87 -13.73 -3.96
CA ASP A 119 -12.62 -12.49 -4.02
C ASP A 119 -12.84 -11.90 -2.62
N ALA A 120 -13.42 -12.68 -1.72
CA ALA A 120 -13.69 -12.25 -0.34
C ALA A 120 -12.43 -11.84 0.43
N ILE A 121 -11.31 -12.57 0.28
CA ILE A 121 -10.03 -12.16 0.87
C ILE A 121 -9.58 -10.81 0.29
N GLY A 122 -9.69 -10.64 -1.03
CA GLY A 122 -9.35 -9.40 -1.71
C GLY A 122 -10.17 -8.22 -1.18
N ASP A 123 -11.47 -8.38 -1.07
CA ASP A 123 -12.38 -7.35 -0.59
C ASP A 123 -12.16 -6.99 0.87
N MET A 124 -11.89 -7.96 1.73
CA MET A 124 -11.46 -7.67 3.11
C MET A 124 -10.20 -6.79 3.15
N VAL A 125 -9.20 -7.06 2.31
CA VAL A 125 -7.96 -6.26 2.25
C VAL A 125 -8.24 -4.86 1.72
N VAL A 126 -9.12 -4.70 0.73
CA VAL A 126 -9.57 -3.40 0.20
C VAL A 126 -10.26 -2.58 1.30
N VAL A 127 -11.20 -3.19 2.02
CA VAL A 127 -11.93 -2.53 3.12
C VAL A 127 -10.98 -2.14 4.25
N LEU A 128 -10.06 -3.02 4.66
CA LEU A 128 -9.05 -2.73 5.69
C LEU A 128 -8.11 -1.59 5.26
N THR A 129 -7.72 -1.53 4.00
CA THR A 129 -6.90 -0.44 3.44
C THR A 129 -7.62 0.90 3.57
N ASN A 130 -8.90 0.94 3.24
CA ASN A 130 -9.71 2.14 3.32
C ASN A 130 -9.98 2.56 4.78
N LEU A 131 -10.25 1.60 5.65
CA LEU A 131 -10.45 1.84 7.08
C LEU A 131 -9.18 2.40 7.74
N ALA A 132 -8.01 1.84 7.43
CA ALA A 132 -6.72 2.35 7.89
C ALA A 132 -6.51 3.80 7.44
N HIS A 133 -6.78 4.10 6.15
CA HIS A 133 -6.65 5.45 5.62
C HIS A 133 -7.58 6.45 6.32
N GLN A 134 -8.85 6.10 6.55
CA GLN A 134 -9.81 6.93 7.30
C GLN A 134 -9.39 7.16 8.75
N ARG A 135 -8.56 6.27 9.33
CA ARG A 135 -7.95 6.43 10.66
C ARG A 135 -6.61 7.17 10.63
N GLY A 136 -6.18 7.68 9.46
CA GLY A 136 -4.94 8.42 9.30
C GLY A 136 -3.67 7.56 9.37
N VAL A 137 -3.80 6.26 9.11
CA VAL A 137 -2.67 5.32 9.07
C VAL A 137 -2.65 4.55 7.76
N TYR A 138 -1.48 4.03 7.39
CA TYR A 138 -1.34 3.14 6.24
C TYR A 138 -1.50 1.68 6.67
N ILE A 139 -2.18 0.88 5.85
CA ILE A 139 -2.33 -0.55 6.08
C ILE A 139 -0.97 -1.24 6.16
N GLU A 140 0.00 -0.80 5.36
CA GLU A 140 1.37 -1.30 5.33
C GLU A 140 2.05 -1.12 6.70
N THR A 141 1.85 0.04 7.33
CA THR A 141 2.36 0.30 8.68
C THR A 141 1.70 -0.61 9.73
N CYS A 142 0.40 -0.84 9.59
CA CYS A 142 -0.33 -1.73 10.50
C CYS A 142 0.20 -3.18 10.39
N VAL A 143 0.38 -3.68 9.18
CA VAL A 143 0.90 -5.02 8.92
C VAL A 143 2.35 -5.15 9.41
N GLN A 144 3.21 -4.16 9.13
CA GLN A 144 4.59 -4.14 9.60
C GLN A 144 4.66 -4.19 11.14
N SER A 145 3.88 -3.34 11.82
CA SER A 145 3.83 -3.32 13.29
C SER A 145 3.37 -4.66 13.87
N ALA A 146 2.36 -5.27 13.27
CA ALA A 146 1.89 -6.59 13.68
C ALA A 146 2.97 -7.66 13.48
N TYR A 147 3.65 -7.63 12.33
CA TYR A 147 4.74 -8.57 12.01
C TYR A 147 5.91 -8.45 12.98
N GLU A 148 6.31 -7.24 13.36
CA GLU A 148 7.38 -7.01 14.34
C GLU A 148 7.07 -7.62 15.73
N VAL A 149 5.80 -7.79 16.05
CA VAL A 149 5.36 -8.48 17.28
C VAL A 149 5.34 -9.99 17.07
N ILE A 150 4.70 -10.49 16.01
CA ILE A 150 4.50 -11.93 15.83
C ILE A 150 5.79 -12.69 15.52
N ASN A 151 6.74 -12.07 14.80
CA ASN A 151 8.01 -12.72 14.43
C ASN A 151 8.92 -13.03 15.64
N LYS A 152 8.65 -12.41 16.79
CA LYS A 152 9.39 -12.64 18.05
C LYS A 152 8.71 -13.69 18.95
N ARG A 153 7.51 -14.16 18.58
CA ARG A 153 6.77 -15.12 19.38
C ARG A 153 7.38 -16.50 19.24
N THR A 154 7.59 -17.16 20.38
CA THR A 154 7.89 -18.60 20.46
C THR A 154 6.62 -19.36 20.81
N GLY A 155 6.53 -20.62 20.39
CA GLY A 155 5.36 -21.43 20.59
C GLY A 155 5.34 -22.68 19.69
N LYS A 156 4.23 -23.38 19.68
CA LYS A 156 4.05 -24.60 18.89
C LYS A 156 2.63 -24.70 18.33
N MET A 157 2.49 -25.51 17.28
CA MET A 157 1.18 -25.84 16.72
C MET A 157 0.48 -26.88 17.58
N ILE A 158 -0.74 -26.58 18.02
CA ILE A 158 -1.62 -27.49 18.77
C ILE A 158 -2.99 -27.46 18.10
N ASN A 159 -3.48 -28.60 17.63
CA ASN A 159 -4.80 -28.73 16.99
C ASN A 159 -5.05 -27.67 15.90
N GLY A 160 -4.05 -27.42 15.05
CA GLY A 160 -4.18 -26.47 13.93
C GLY A 160 -4.04 -24.99 14.32
N THR A 161 -3.78 -24.66 15.58
CA THR A 161 -3.60 -23.29 16.08
C THR A 161 -2.20 -23.13 16.67
N PHE A 162 -1.56 -21.97 16.39
CA PHE A 162 -0.30 -21.60 17.04
C PHE A 162 -0.57 -21.15 18.47
N VAL A 163 -0.04 -21.90 19.44
CA VAL A 163 -0.10 -21.57 20.87
C VAL A 163 1.26 -21.03 21.29
N LYS A 164 1.27 -19.74 21.70
CA LYS A 164 2.50 -19.09 22.19
C LYS A 164 2.90 -19.65 23.55
N ASP A 165 4.20 -19.68 23.83
CA ASP A 165 4.73 -19.98 25.16
C ASP A 165 4.25 -18.93 26.17
N GLU A 166 3.91 -19.36 27.38
CA GLU A 166 3.67 -18.45 28.51
C GLU A 166 5.01 -17.85 28.95
N ASN A 167 5.09 -16.52 29.03
CA ASN A 167 6.25 -15.82 29.59
C ASN A 167 6.21 -15.83 31.12
#